data_5d429489fd6762887aae2159c5f8c856
#
_entry.id   5d429489fd6762887aae2159c5f8c856
#
_cell.length_a   1.000
_cell.length_b   1.000
_cell.length_c   1.000
_cell.angle_alpha   90.00
_cell.angle_beta   90.00
_cell.angle_gamma   90.00
#
_symmetry.space_group_name_H-M   'P 1'
#
loop_
_entity.id
_entity.type
_entity.pdbx_description
1 polymer ?
#
loop_
_entity_poly.entity_id
_entity_poly.type
_entity_poly.pdbx_seq_one_letter_code
_entity_poly.pdbx_strand_id
1 'polypeptide(L)'
;GGVRDRMKDGVARAFDKDLDAPTYLYARGDEKHPVKDKPMPPELPGIFGRRLKAEPVSMPVLVARPGLRESEVVRVRSALTKALAGARAALKRAEKQLGELKGEDRERLTLGVRVAELNLKSFEARLAADQAQFMSQGAAQGDVSVASLVRAAAEAEQLTRIPGEQLDVMRKELALRVAKESKQSEAKKKAAITKATKALAAAKKALKDTTDKENQAALAAYVAVYTPIGTVYPAISTGRRLALARWIASKENPLTARVAVNQIWLRHFGTPLVDNMFDFGLRSPRPIHAELLDWLAVELMENKWSMKRIHRLILTSRTWRLASSSGAGAESPNLALDRDNHYYWRMNTRRLEAEVVRDGVLAVTGQLDSSQGGPDIAYADGEETRRRSVYLQHAYEKQMTMLVLFDAASPNECYRRSTSVVPQQALALLNSPMTRRHSSRLAQTLWRTSQAGPNEREVEFVRSVFQAILSRPSSKEELAACRSFLDRQKKLLGKTKADDGGSKGEVSMAPDARARENLTLAILNHNDFVLAR
;
A
#
# COMPACT_ATOMS: atom_id res chain seq x y z
N GLY A 1 16.38 12.46 10.69
CA GLY A 1 15.08 12.00 10.26
C GLY A 1 14.55 12.78 9.09
N GLY A 2 14.37 12.11 7.95
CA GLY A 2 13.82 12.75 6.75
C GLY A 2 12.29 12.89 6.82
N VAL A 3 11.75 13.87 6.14
CA VAL A 3 10.31 14.03 5.95
C VAL A 3 9.83 12.94 5.00
N ARG A 4 8.78 12.22 5.38
CA ARG A 4 8.13 11.25 4.50
C ARG A 4 7.04 11.96 3.70
N ASP A 5 7.22 12.05 2.39
CA ASP A 5 6.18 12.50 1.49
C ASP A 5 5.49 11.27 0.88
N ARG A 6 4.21 11.08 1.19
CA ARG A 6 3.40 10.05 0.56
C ARG A 6 2.90 10.58 -0.77
N MET A 7 3.59 10.23 -1.82
CA MET A 7 3.04 10.43 -3.15
C MET A 7 1.95 9.40 -3.44
N LYS A 8 0.99 9.77 -4.28
CA LYS A 8 -0.13 8.89 -4.67
C LYS A 8 0.29 7.62 -5.43
N ASP A 9 1.57 7.48 -5.77
CA ASP A 9 2.14 6.27 -6.36
C ASP A 9 2.46 5.16 -5.33
N GLY A 10 2.20 5.40 -4.04
CA GLY A 10 2.46 4.44 -2.96
C GLY A 10 3.93 4.36 -2.53
N VAL A 11 4.83 5.07 -3.17
CA VAL A 11 6.27 5.03 -2.85
C VAL A 11 6.60 6.09 -1.80
N ALA A 12 7.06 5.65 -0.62
CA ALA A 12 7.58 6.56 0.40
C ALA A 12 8.93 7.11 -0.03
N ARG A 13 9.06 8.46 -0.04
CA ARG A 13 10.33 9.14 -0.32
C ARG A 13 10.88 9.73 0.96
N ALA A 14 12.19 9.57 1.17
CA ALA A 14 12.89 10.13 2.31
C ALA A 14 13.85 11.23 1.84
N PHE A 15 13.81 12.37 2.52
CA PHE A 15 14.67 13.52 2.26
C PHE A 15 15.56 13.81 3.48
N ASP A 16 16.73 14.40 3.25
CA ASP A 16 17.53 14.93 4.34
C ASP A 16 16.89 16.25 4.79
N LYS A 17 16.36 16.28 6.00
CA LYS A 17 15.75 17.49 6.57
C LYS A 17 16.81 18.51 6.95
N ASP A 18 17.91 18.02 7.47
CA ASP A 18 19.07 18.79 7.90
C ASP A 18 20.32 18.03 7.44
N LEU A 19 21.15 18.69 6.61
CA LEU A 19 22.34 18.09 6.04
C LEU A 19 23.45 17.91 7.06
N ASP A 20 23.47 18.77 8.08
CA ASP A 20 24.51 18.85 9.10
C ASP A 20 24.07 18.27 10.46
N ALA A 21 22.90 17.62 10.50
CA ALA A 21 22.39 17.04 11.73
C ALA A 21 23.41 16.06 12.35
N PRO A 22 23.89 16.31 13.57
CA PRO A 22 24.83 15.42 14.22
C PRO A 22 24.18 14.08 14.56
N THR A 23 24.94 13.00 14.46
CA THR A 23 24.54 11.67 14.90
C THR A 23 25.28 11.35 16.20
N TYR A 24 24.61 10.76 17.16
CA TYR A 24 25.16 10.46 18.49
C TYR A 24 25.02 8.98 18.83
N LEU A 25 25.90 8.51 19.69
CA LEU A 25 25.71 7.25 20.39
C LEU A 25 24.59 7.42 21.43
N TYR A 26 23.70 6.46 21.53
CA TYR A 26 22.64 6.46 22.53
C TYR A 26 23.04 5.58 23.72
N ALA A 27 23.07 6.13 24.93
CA ALA A 27 23.36 5.37 26.12
C ALA A 27 22.35 4.22 26.27
N ARG A 28 22.85 2.98 26.30
CA ARG A 28 22.02 1.75 26.35
C ARG A 28 20.97 1.63 25.23
N GLY A 29 21.19 2.30 24.10
CA GLY A 29 20.24 2.30 22.98
C GLY A 29 19.00 3.19 23.18
N ASP A 30 18.95 3.99 24.25
CA ASP A 30 17.83 4.89 24.53
C ASP A 30 18.01 6.23 23.79
N GLU A 31 17.13 6.50 22.83
CA GLU A 31 17.14 7.73 22.02
C GLU A 31 16.98 9.01 22.84
N LYS A 32 16.47 8.92 24.07
CA LYS A 32 16.32 10.07 24.98
C LYS A 32 17.64 10.46 25.66
N HIS A 33 18.64 9.59 25.61
CA HIS A 33 19.92 9.78 26.25
C HIS A 33 21.11 9.77 25.28
N PRO A 34 21.17 10.76 24.32
CA PRO A 34 22.29 10.88 23.40
C PRO A 34 23.56 11.35 24.11
N VAL A 35 24.68 10.73 23.79
CA VAL A 35 26.03 11.14 24.27
C VAL A 35 26.50 12.27 23.36
N LYS A 36 26.13 13.52 23.72
CA LYS A 36 26.26 14.70 22.83
C LYS A 36 27.71 15.20 22.65
N ASP A 37 28.59 14.87 23.57
CA ASP A 37 30.01 15.22 23.53
C ASP A 37 30.82 14.37 22.53
N LYS A 38 30.22 13.30 22.01
CA LYS A 38 30.85 12.38 21.06
C LYS A 38 29.98 12.17 19.83
N PRO A 39 29.97 13.13 18.88
CA PRO A 39 29.26 12.92 17.62
C PRO A 39 29.89 11.75 16.86
N MET A 40 29.05 10.85 16.40
CA MET A 40 29.47 9.68 15.63
C MET A 40 29.40 9.99 14.13
N PRO A 41 30.49 9.81 13.38
CA PRO A 41 30.42 9.84 11.92
C PRO A 41 29.60 8.64 11.42
N PRO A 42 28.98 8.75 10.24
CA PRO A 42 28.29 7.62 9.63
C PRO A 42 29.35 6.63 9.11
N GLU A 43 29.54 5.54 9.82
CA GLU A 43 30.51 4.49 9.47
C GLU A 43 29.82 3.13 9.38
N LEU A 44 30.41 2.20 8.63
CA LEU A 44 30.07 0.80 8.69
C LEU A 44 30.63 0.20 9.98
N PRO A 45 29.98 -0.82 10.56
CA PRO A 45 30.54 -1.58 11.67
C PRO A 45 31.97 -2.02 11.35
N GLY A 46 32.89 -1.84 12.31
CA GLY A 46 34.34 -2.11 12.13
C GLY A 46 34.69 -3.50 11.65
N ILE A 47 33.81 -4.48 11.88
CA ILE A 47 33.94 -5.86 11.38
C ILE A 47 34.04 -5.94 9.84
N PHE A 48 33.55 -4.94 9.12
CA PHE A 48 33.61 -4.90 7.64
C PHE A 48 34.84 -4.13 7.12
N GLY A 49 35.68 -3.59 7.99
CA GLY A 49 37.00 -3.03 7.64
C GLY A 49 37.03 -1.79 6.75
N ARG A 50 35.88 -1.24 6.34
CA ARG A 50 35.81 -0.11 5.41
C ARG A 50 34.92 1.00 5.93
N ARG A 51 35.38 2.25 5.79
CA ARG A 51 34.55 3.45 6.02
C ARG A 51 33.58 3.65 4.88
N LEU A 52 32.34 3.95 5.22
CA LEU A 52 31.32 4.34 4.25
C LEU A 52 31.70 5.68 3.63
N LYS A 53 32.03 5.70 2.34
CA LYS A 53 32.34 6.93 1.63
C LYS A 53 31.03 7.59 1.19
N ALA A 54 30.56 8.56 1.98
CA ALA A 54 29.41 9.38 1.64
C ALA A 54 29.85 10.60 0.84
N GLU A 55 29.30 10.78 -0.34
CA GLU A 55 29.57 11.95 -1.20
C GLU A 55 28.25 12.70 -1.41
N PRO A 56 28.23 14.04 -1.27
CA PRO A 56 27.03 14.82 -1.54
C PRO A 56 26.49 14.55 -2.96
N VAL A 57 25.18 14.44 -3.07
CA VAL A 57 24.49 14.15 -4.34
C VAL A 57 23.53 15.28 -4.66
N SER A 58 23.69 15.91 -5.83
CA SER A 58 22.72 16.86 -6.36
C SER A 58 21.42 16.13 -6.68
N MET A 59 20.32 16.67 -6.19
CA MET A 59 18.99 16.13 -6.41
C MET A 59 18.36 16.73 -7.66
N PRO A 60 17.69 15.95 -8.50
CA PRO A 60 16.92 16.50 -9.61
C PRO A 60 15.89 17.52 -9.11
N VAL A 61 15.65 18.58 -9.90
CA VAL A 61 14.72 19.68 -9.54
C VAL A 61 13.36 19.15 -9.09
N LEU A 62 12.77 18.22 -9.83
CA LEU A 62 11.45 17.62 -9.49
C LEU A 62 11.46 16.73 -8.23
N VAL A 63 12.63 16.41 -7.69
CA VAL A 63 12.78 15.74 -6.39
C VAL A 63 12.84 16.76 -5.28
N ALA A 64 13.64 17.81 -5.45
CA ALA A 64 13.76 18.91 -4.49
C ALA A 64 12.49 19.78 -4.44
N ARG A 65 11.77 19.89 -5.55
CA ARG A 65 10.55 20.69 -5.72
C ARG A 65 9.41 19.85 -6.32
N PRO A 66 8.84 18.93 -5.57
CA PRO A 66 7.80 18.01 -6.07
C PRO A 66 6.52 18.74 -6.51
N GLY A 67 6.26 19.94 -6.01
CA GLY A 67 5.14 20.79 -6.45
C GLY A 67 5.18 21.16 -7.93
N LEU A 68 6.35 21.10 -8.57
CA LEU A 68 6.52 21.39 -10.01
C LEU A 68 6.25 20.19 -10.92
N ARG A 69 5.93 19.01 -10.38
CA ARG A 69 5.56 17.86 -11.19
C ARG A 69 4.22 18.12 -11.87
N GLU A 70 4.12 17.71 -13.13
CA GLU A 70 2.91 17.92 -13.92
C GLU A 70 1.65 17.41 -13.22
N SER A 71 1.68 16.22 -12.64
CA SER A 71 0.57 15.65 -11.88
C SER A 71 0.11 16.51 -10.70
N GLU A 72 1.05 17.12 -9.97
CA GLU A 72 0.74 18.01 -8.84
C GLU A 72 0.23 19.36 -9.32
N VAL A 73 0.83 19.92 -10.36
CA VAL A 73 0.37 21.15 -11.00
C VAL A 73 -1.07 20.99 -11.50
N VAL A 74 -1.36 19.92 -12.25
CA VAL A 74 -2.71 19.62 -12.73
C VAL A 74 -3.69 19.44 -11.58
N ARG A 75 -3.31 18.73 -10.52
CA ARG A 75 -4.14 18.50 -9.34
C ARG A 75 -4.50 19.81 -8.64
N VAL A 76 -3.51 20.65 -8.36
CA VAL A 76 -3.72 21.93 -7.67
C VAL A 76 -4.54 22.89 -8.54
N ARG A 77 -4.18 23.03 -9.83
CA ARG A 77 -4.92 23.85 -10.79
C ARG A 77 -6.38 23.42 -10.89
N SER A 78 -6.64 22.12 -11.02
CA SER A 78 -8.01 21.57 -11.06
C SER A 78 -8.79 21.89 -9.78
N ALA A 79 -8.16 21.77 -8.61
CA ALA A 79 -8.78 22.08 -7.33
C ALA A 79 -9.14 23.57 -7.23
N LEU A 80 -8.25 24.48 -7.64
CA LEU A 80 -8.50 25.91 -7.63
C LEU A 80 -9.60 26.32 -8.64
N THR A 81 -9.56 25.76 -9.84
CA THR A 81 -10.59 26.00 -10.86
C THR A 81 -11.97 25.52 -10.38
N LYS A 82 -12.02 24.34 -9.74
CA LYS A 82 -13.27 23.81 -9.15
C LYS A 82 -13.77 24.69 -8.00
N ALA A 83 -12.85 25.20 -7.18
CA ALA A 83 -13.21 26.13 -6.09
C ALA A 83 -13.81 27.44 -6.63
N LEU A 84 -13.22 27.99 -7.69
CA LEU A 84 -13.73 29.18 -8.37
C LEU A 84 -15.12 28.93 -8.98
N ALA A 85 -15.29 27.84 -9.70
CA ALA A 85 -16.58 27.45 -10.28
C ALA A 85 -17.64 27.25 -9.19
N GLY A 86 -17.26 26.60 -8.06
CA GLY A 86 -18.13 26.43 -6.89
C GLY A 86 -18.55 27.76 -6.26
N ALA A 87 -17.61 28.70 -6.10
CA ALA A 87 -17.91 30.03 -5.55
C ALA A 87 -18.86 30.82 -6.46
N ARG A 88 -18.64 30.83 -7.77
CA ARG A 88 -19.51 31.46 -8.76
C ARG A 88 -20.91 30.83 -8.77
N ALA A 89 -20.98 29.49 -8.71
CA ALA A 89 -22.25 28.77 -8.64
C ALA A 89 -23.04 29.08 -7.34
N ALA A 90 -22.35 29.21 -6.21
CA ALA A 90 -22.94 29.56 -4.94
C ALA A 90 -23.56 30.98 -4.97
N LEU A 91 -22.81 31.95 -5.51
CA LEU A 91 -23.32 33.33 -5.70
C LEU A 91 -24.57 33.34 -6.60
N LYS A 92 -24.51 32.69 -7.77
CA LYS A 92 -25.63 32.63 -8.72
C LYS A 92 -26.88 31.93 -8.14
N ARG A 93 -26.70 30.87 -7.35
CA ARG A 93 -27.84 30.21 -6.67
C ARG A 93 -28.48 31.09 -5.64
N ALA A 94 -27.68 31.79 -4.85
CA ALA A 94 -28.17 32.68 -3.81
C ALA A 94 -28.91 33.89 -4.41
N GLU A 95 -28.43 34.45 -5.52
CA GLU A 95 -29.12 35.48 -6.29
C GLU A 95 -30.48 35.01 -6.83
N LYS A 96 -30.54 33.77 -7.34
CA LYS A 96 -31.79 33.19 -7.87
C LYS A 96 -32.81 32.85 -6.77
N GLN A 97 -32.36 32.40 -5.59
CA GLN A 97 -33.25 31.95 -4.51
C GLN A 97 -33.82 33.09 -3.65
N LEU A 98 -33.08 34.18 -3.49
CA LEU A 98 -33.40 35.28 -2.56
C LEU A 98 -33.78 36.59 -3.26
N GLY A 99 -33.99 36.57 -4.59
CA GLY A 99 -34.22 37.80 -5.36
C GLY A 99 -32.95 38.65 -5.34
N GLU A 100 -33.07 39.92 -4.94
CA GLU A 100 -31.89 40.74 -4.70
C GLU A 100 -31.24 40.39 -3.36
N LEU A 101 -30.14 39.63 -3.40
CA LEU A 101 -29.24 39.44 -2.26
C LEU A 101 -28.74 40.80 -1.77
N LYS A 102 -29.07 41.18 -0.55
CA LYS A 102 -28.62 42.44 0.06
C LYS A 102 -27.75 42.16 1.29
N GLY A 103 -26.84 43.08 1.59
CA GLY A 103 -26.05 43.07 2.81
C GLY A 103 -24.89 42.06 2.86
N GLU A 104 -24.55 41.64 4.08
CA GLU A 104 -23.35 40.82 4.41
C GLU A 104 -23.22 39.50 3.63
N ASP A 105 -24.34 38.87 3.30
CA ASP A 105 -24.28 37.56 2.59
C ASP A 105 -23.88 37.75 1.12
N ARG A 106 -24.32 38.81 0.45
CA ARG A 106 -23.86 39.15 -0.90
C ARG A 106 -22.38 39.52 -0.91
N GLU A 107 -21.97 40.36 0.03
CA GLU A 107 -20.57 40.77 0.18
C GLU A 107 -19.65 39.56 0.40
N ARG A 108 -20.03 38.68 1.32
CA ARG A 108 -19.28 37.45 1.61
C ARG A 108 -19.15 36.54 0.38
N LEU A 109 -20.21 36.31 -0.39
CA LEU A 109 -20.20 35.46 -1.58
C LEU A 109 -19.38 36.10 -2.71
N THR A 110 -19.53 37.42 -2.92
CA THR A 110 -18.73 38.17 -3.91
C THR A 110 -17.25 38.16 -3.56
N LEU A 111 -16.91 38.39 -2.28
CA LEU A 111 -15.55 38.29 -1.78
C LEU A 111 -15.00 36.84 -1.96
N GLY A 112 -15.86 35.84 -1.75
CA GLY A 112 -15.51 34.45 -1.98
C GLY A 112 -15.11 34.13 -3.43
N VAL A 113 -15.81 34.70 -4.41
CA VAL A 113 -15.45 34.60 -5.83
C VAL A 113 -14.12 35.31 -6.09
N ARG A 114 -13.96 36.54 -5.59
CA ARG A 114 -12.72 37.32 -5.75
C ARG A 114 -11.51 36.60 -5.16
N VAL A 115 -11.61 36.05 -3.97
CA VAL A 115 -10.52 35.28 -3.33
C VAL A 115 -10.17 34.04 -4.15
N ALA A 116 -11.16 33.32 -4.68
CA ALA A 116 -10.89 32.15 -5.52
C ALA A 116 -10.18 32.53 -6.84
N GLU A 117 -10.54 33.66 -7.45
CA GLU A 117 -9.84 34.19 -8.65
C GLU A 117 -8.40 34.59 -8.35
N LEU A 118 -8.20 35.32 -7.25
CA LEU A 118 -6.86 35.74 -6.82
C LEU A 118 -5.96 34.55 -6.50
N ASN A 119 -6.48 33.52 -5.84
CA ASN A 119 -5.73 32.30 -5.54
C ASN A 119 -5.30 31.56 -6.81
N LEU A 120 -6.17 31.47 -7.82
CA LEU A 120 -5.80 30.89 -9.11
C LEU A 120 -4.73 31.70 -9.82
N LYS A 121 -4.88 33.03 -9.89
CA LYS A 121 -3.88 33.93 -10.48
C LYS A 121 -2.54 33.86 -9.75
N SER A 122 -2.53 33.88 -8.43
CA SER A 122 -1.33 33.73 -7.61
C SER A 122 -0.64 32.38 -7.85
N PHE A 123 -1.40 31.28 -7.95
CA PHE A 123 -0.83 29.98 -8.26
C PHE A 123 -0.14 29.99 -9.64
N GLU A 124 -0.78 30.52 -10.69
CA GLU A 124 -0.19 30.57 -12.04
C GLU A 124 1.05 31.46 -12.09
N ALA A 125 1.05 32.62 -11.44
CA ALA A 125 2.21 33.49 -11.38
C ALA A 125 3.39 32.83 -10.65
N ARG A 126 3.14 32.18 -9.51
CA ARG A 126 4.17 31.47 -8.75
C ARG A 126 4.69 30.25 -9.51
N LEU A 127 3.81 29.53 -10.24
CA LEU A 127 4.22 28.42 -11.10
C LEU A 127 5.16 28.90 -12.21
N ALA A 128 4.82 30.00 -12.88
CA ALA A 128 5.65 30.57 -13.92
C ALA A 128 7.03 31.00 -13.39
N ALA A 129 7.09 31.62 -12.22
CA ALA A 129 8.32 32.01 -11.55
C ALA A 129 9.18 30.79 -11.17
N ASP A 130 8.59 29.77 -10.53
CA ASP A 130 9.30 28.55 -10.15
C ASP A 130 9.79 27.75 -11.38
N GLN A 131 9.00 27.68 -12.45
CA GLN A 131 9.42 27.02 -13.70
C GLN A 131 10.56 27.77 -14.39
N ALA A 132 10.47 29.08 -14.48
CA ALA A 132 11.52 29.90 -15.07
C ALA A 132 12.83 29.80 -14.27
N GLN A 133 12.73 29.80 -12.95
CA GLN A 133 13.90 29.79 -12.06
C GLN A 133 14.59 28.42 -11.99
N PHE A 134 13.83 27.32 -12.07
CA PHE A 134 14.35 25.99 -11.74
C PHE A 134 14.28 24.96 -12.86
N MET A 135 13.43 25.14 -13.89
CA MET A 135 13.24 24.17 -14.96
C MET A 135 13.80 24.63 -16.32
N SER A 136 14.08 25.91 -16.51
CA SER A 136 14.67 26.39 -17.75
C SER A 136 16.13 25.97 -17.83
N GLN A 137 16.50 25.15 -18.81
CA GLN A 137 17.88 24.82 -19.10
C GLN A 137 18.58 26.08 -19.63
N GLY A 138 19.49 26.67 -18.82
CA GLY A 138 20.36 27.76 -19.26
C GLY A 138 19.95 29.18 -18.86
N ALA A 139 18.88 29.38 -18.08
CA ALA A 139 18.62 30.71 -17.49
C ALA A 139 19.65 30.98 -16.39
N ALA A 140 20.61 31.86 -16.67
CA ALA A 140 21.51 32.34 -15.63
C ALA A 140 20.71 33.02 -14.52
N GLN A 141 21.07 32.79 -13.26
CA GLN A 141 20.55 33.57 -12.13
C GLN A 141 20.86 35.03 -12.41
N GLY A 142 19.81 35.82 -12.73
CA GLY A 142 19.97 37.24 -13.06
C GLY A 142 19.31 37.66 -14.38
N ASP A 143 18.69 36.75 -15.13
CA ASP A 143 17.92 37.12 -16.32
C ASP A 143 16.76 38.05 -15.91
N VAL A 144 16.67 39.20 -16.56
CA VAL A 144 15.64 40.24 -16.32
C VAL A 144 14.22 39.64 -16.41
N SER A 145 14.05 38.63 -17.25
CA SER A 145 12.77 37.94 -17.41
C SER A 145 12.38 37.12 -16.16
N VAL A 146 13.32 36.44 -15.52
CA VAL A 146 13.10 35.69 -14.28
C VAL A 146 12.78 36.65 -13.13
N ALA A 147 13.49 37.74 -12.99
CA ALA A 147 13.26 38.76 -11.95
C ALA A 147 11.84 39.36 -12.06
N SER A 148 11.38 39.63 -13.30
CA SER A 148 10.01 40.12 -13.53
C SER A 148 8.92 39.12 -13.12
N LEU A 149 9.12 37.84 -13.40
CA LEU A 149 8.19 36.76 -12.98
C LEU A 149 8.19 36.57 -11.47
N VAL A 150 9.34 36.66 -10.82
CA VAL A 150 9.45 36.61 -9.35
C VAL A 150 8.68 37.77 -8.70
N ARG A 151 8.82 38.97 -9.24
CA ARG A 151 8.06 40.14 -8.79
C ARG A 151 6.56 39.96 -8.99
N ALA A 152 6.13 39.53 -10.17
CA ALA A 152 4.72 39.26 -10.47
C ALA A 152 4.12 38.17 -9.55
N ALA A 153 4.90 37.14 -9.21
CA ALA A 153 4.50 36.10 -8.29
C ALA A 153 4.29 36.63 -6.86
N ALA A 154 5.22 37.48 -6.39
CA ALA A 154 5.13 38.10 -5.07
C ALA A 154 3.94 39.06 -4.97
N GLU A 155 3.72 39.90 -5.98
CA GLU A 155 2.57 40.80 -6.06
C GLU A 155 1.23 40.03 -6.09
N ALA A 156 1.15 38.98 -6.93
CA ALA A 156 -0.04 38.17 -7.02
C ALA A 156 -0.35 37.43 -5.71
N GLU A 157 0.67 36.99 -4.98
CA GLU A 157 0.48 36.36 -3.65
C GLU A 157 0.03 37.38 -2.61
N GLN A 158 0.64 38.56 -2.58
CA GLN A 158 0.28 39.65 -1.68
C GLN A 158 -1.20 40.06 -1.82
N LEU A 159 -1.68 40.16 -3.06
CA LEU A 159 -3.09 40.49 -3.35
C LEU A 159 -4.10 39.47 -2.79
N THR A 160 -3.68 38.27 -2.46
CA THR A 160 -4.57 37.23 -1.88
C THR A 160 -4.72 37.35 -0.37
N ARG A 161 -3.76 37.94 0.34
CA ARG A 161 -3.64 37.87 1.81
C ARG A 161 -4.78 38.56 2.53
N ILE A 162 -4.93 39.88 2.36
CA ILE A 162 -5.99 40.64 3.03
C ILE A 162 -7.39 40.15 2.66
N PRO A 163 -7.77 39.98 1.36
CA PRO A 163 -9.07 39.44 1.00
C PRO A 163 -9.35 38.04 1.55
N GLY A 164 -8.32 37.20 1.67
CA GLY A 164 -8.41 35.86 2.26
C GLY A 164 -8.80 35.93 3.74
N GLU A 165 -8.10 36.75 4.52
CA GLU A 165 -8.38 36.97 5.95
C GLU A 165 -9.75 37.62 6.18
N GLN A 166 -10.13 38.61 5.35
CA GLN A 166 -11.46 39.21 5.38
C GLN A 166 -12.56 38.16 5.17
N LEU A 167 -12.39 37.29 4.18
CA LEU A 167 -13.34 36.21 3.91
C LEU A 167 -13.42 35.20 5.08
N ASP A 168 -12.30 34.90 5.75
CA ASP A 168 -12.32 34.02 6.92
C ASP A 168 -13.07 34.68 8.09
N VAL A 169 -12.86 35.95 8.36
CA VAL A 169 -13.62 36.70 9.39
C VAL A 169 -15.11 36.60 9.10
N MET A 170 -15.57 36.90 7.88
CA MET A 170 -16.99 36.84 7.50
C MET A 170 -17.57 35.42 7.63
N ARG A 171 -16.80 34.39 7.34
CA ARG A 171 -17.20 32.99 7.55
C ARG A 171 -17.35 32.64 9.02
N LYS A 172 -16.46 33.12 9.88
CA LYS A 172 -16.54 32.92 11.34
C LYS A 172 -17.70 33.69 11.97
N GLU A 173 -18.00 34.88 11.48
CA GLU A 173 -19.20 35.64 11.89
C GLU A 173 -20.50 34.91 11.53
N LEU A 174 -20.59 34.38 10.33
CA LEU A 174 -21.71 33.52 9.94
C LEU A 174 -21.80 32.26 10.82
N ALA A 175 -20.68 31.58 11.09
CA ALA A 175 -20.68 30.41 11.95
C ALA A 175 -21.13 30.72 13.39
N LEU A 176 -20.76 31.88 13.93
CA LEU A 176 -21.22 32.33 15.24
C LEU A 176 -22.73 32.64 15.23
N ARG A 177 -23.25 33.29 14.18
CA ARG A 177 -24.67 33.53 14.00
C ARG A 177 -25.48 32.24 13.97
N VAL A 178 -25.06 31.26 13.14
CA VAL A 178 -25.67 29.93 13.06
C VAL A 178 -25.64 29.20 14.40
N ALA A 179 -24.53 29.29 15.14
CA ALA A 179 -24.41 28.67 16.46
C ALA A 179 -25.39 29.27 17.48
N LYS A 180 -25.63 30.59 17.43
CA LYS A 180 -26.60 31.28 18.29
C LYS A 180 -28.05 30.91 17.96
N GLU A 181 -28.37 30.69 16.69
CA GLU A 181 -29.69 30.33 16.19
C GLU A 181 -29.97 28.81 16.26
N SER A 182 -28.99 28.01 16.63
CA SER A 182 -29.11 26.55 16.67
C SER A 182 -30.18 26.08 17.66
N LYS A 183 -31.01 25.13 17.22
CA LYS A 183 -32.04 24.46 18.03
C LYS A 183 -31.52 23.27 18.86
N GLN A 184 -30.20 23.14 19.04
CA GLN A 184 -29.58 22.09 19.85
C GLN A 184 -29.81 22.32 21.36
N SER A 185 -29.51 21.28 22.18
CA SER A 185 -29.58 21.41 23.64
C SER A 185 -28.69 22.56 24.15
N GLU A 186 -29.10 23.23 25.22
CA GLU A 186 -28.41 24.41 25.75
C GLU A 186 -26.91 24.18 26.01
N ALA A 187 -26.52 23.02 26.53
CA ALA A 187 -25.11 22.68 26.76
C ALA A 187 -24.32 22.63 25.44
N LYS A 188 -24.87 21.98 24.39
CA LYS A 188 -24.21 21.90 23.06
C LYS A 188 -24.17 23.25 22.36
N LYS A 189 -25.25 24.05 22.48
CA LYS A 189 -25.33 25.40 21.95
C LYS A 189 -24.29 26.33 22.59
N LYS A 190 -24.15 26.29 23.92
CA LYS A 190 -23.15 27.07 24.65
C LYS A 190 -21.72 26.70 24.25
N ALA A 191 -21.41 25.38 24.11
CA ALA A 191 -20.10 24.91 23.65
C ALA A 191 -19.81 25.37 22.19
N ALA A 192 -20.81 25.32 21.28
CA ALA A 192 -20.66 25.76 19.90
C ALA A 192 -20.43 27.29 19.82
N ILE A 193 -21.15 28.07 20.59
CA ILE A 193 -20.97 29.53 20.67
C ILE A 193 -19.57 29.87 21.20
N THR A 194 -19.13 29.26 22.27
CA THR A 194 -17.78 29.48 22.84
C THR A 194 -16.69 29.17 21.81
N LYS A 195 -16.82 28.03 21.12
CA LYS A 195 -15.87 27.65 20.06
C LYS A 195 -15.87 28.64 18.89
N ALA A 196 -17.04 29.06 18.42
CA ALA A 196 -17.17 30.01 17.32
C ALA A 196 -16.65 31.41 17.70
N THR A 197 -16.90 31.89 18.93
CA THR A 197 -16.40 33.17 19.43
C THR A 197 -14.87 33.17 19.49
N LYS A 198 -14.25 32.07 19.99
CA LYS A 198 -12.78 31.94 20.02
C LYS A 198 -12.20 31.94 18.61
N ALA A 199 -12.84 31.23 17.69
CA ALA A 199 -12.39 31.16 16.29
C ALA A 199 -12.51 32.54 15.59
N LEU A 200 -13.58 33.29 15.84
CA LEU A 200 -13.77 34.66 15.30
C LEU A 200 -12.71 35.62 15.86
N ALA A 201 -12.45 35.57 17.14
CA ALA A 201 -11.43 36.44 17.76
C ALA A 201 -10.02 36.16 17.16
N ALA A 202 -9.68 34.89 16.92
CA ALA A 202 -8.45 34.51 16.26
C ALA A 202 -8.38 35.03 14.81
N ALA A 203 -9.47 34.91 14.04
CA ALA A 203 -9.52 35.39 12.66
C ALA A 203 -9.40 36.95 12.59
N LYS A 204 -10.07 37.68 13.48
CA LYS A 204 -9.95 39.16 13.56
C LYS A 204 -8.52 39.59 13.92
N LYS A 205 -7.85 38.85 14.83
CA LYS A 205 -6.45 39.10 15.14
C LYS A 205 -5.54 38.84 13.92
N ALA A 206 -5.74 37.72 13.22
CA ALA A 206 -4.97 37.39 12.01
C ALA A 206 -5.14 38.48 10.93
N LEU A 207 -6.36 38.94 10.68
CA LEU A 207 -6.61 40.05 9.73
C LEU A 207 -5.86 41.31 10.12
N LYS A 208 -5.91 41.70 11.41
CA LYS A 208 -5.18 42.87 11.91
C LYS A 208 -3.66 42.70 11.72
N ASP A 209 -3.11 41.55 12.18
CA ASP A 209 -1.68 41.29 12.09
C ASP A 209 -1.21 41.29 10.62
N THR A 210 -2.02 40.77 9.68
CA THR A 210 -1.72 40.78 8.25
C THR A 210 -1.78 42.19 7.68
N THR A 211 -2.78 42.98 8.03
CA THR A 211 -2.92 44.38 7.57
C THR A 211 -1.77 45.25 8.08
N ASP A 212 -1.38 45.11 9.34
CA ASP A 212 -0.27 45.85 9.94
C ASP A 212 1.07 45.50 9.26
N LYS A 213 1.29 44.22 8.96
CA LYS A 213 2.50 43.75 8.23
C LYS A 213 2.58 44.27 6.79
N GLU A 214 1.44 44.24 6.07
CA GLU A 214 1.39 44.76 4.70
C GLU A 214 1.63 46.29 4.65
N ASN A 215 1.10 47.03 5.63
CA ASN A 215 1.37 48.46 5.77
C ASN A 215 2.85 48.75 6.08
N GLN A 216 3.49 47.94 6.92
CA GLN A 216 4.92 48.05 7.21
C GLN A 216 5.78 47.67 6.00
N ALA A 217 5.41 46.62 5.26
CA ALA A 217 6.13 46.19 4.05
C ALA A 217 6.03 47.22 2.92
N ALA A 218 4.93 47.97 2.83
CA ALA A 218 4.79 49.06 1.86
C ALA A 218 5.71 50.27 2.15
N LEU A 219 6.18 50.40 3.40
CA LEU A 219 7.10 51.46 3.85
C LEU A 219 8.58 51.04 3.74
N ALA A 220 8.88 49.74 3.68
CA ALA A 220 10.23 49.21 3.54
C ALA A 220 10.57 48.95 2.06
N ALA A 221 11.86 49.09 1.68
CA ALA A 221 12.32 48.73 0.33
C ALA A 221 11.92 47.26 0.02
N TYR A 222 10.99 47.08 -0.88
CA TYR A 222 10.32 45.80 -1.16
C TYR A 222 11.30 44.82 -1.81
N VAL A 223 11.67 43.76 -1.11
CA VAL A 223 12.31 42.58 -1.68
C VAL A 223 11.20 41.61 -2.10
N ALA A 224 11.08 41.40 -3.43
CA ALA A 224 10.08 40.52 -3.99
C ALA A 224 10.34 39.04 -3.59
N VAL A 225 9.67 38.58 -2.54
CA VAL A 225 9.75 37.18 -2.09
C VAL A 225 8.35 36.56 -2.16
N TYR A 226 8.23 35.42 -2.80
CA TYR A 226 7.00 34.65 -2.88
C TYR A 226 7.18 33.26 -2.27
N THR A 227 6.08 32.65 -1.87
CA THR A 227 6.07 31.28 -1.37
C THR A 227 6.16 30.28 -2.53
N PRO A 228 7.19 29.41 -2.61
CA PRO A 228 7.31 28.40 -3.65
C PRO A 228 6.10 27.47 -3.72
N ILE A 229 5.85 26.87 -4.90
CA ILE A 229 4.75 25.92 -5.06
C ILE A 229 5.09 24.60 -4.38
N GLY A 230 4.28 24.26 -3.37
CA GLY A 230 4.43 23.04 -2.58
C GLY A 230 5.63 23.06 -1.64
N THR A 231 5.98 21.89 -1.12
CA THR A 231 7.11 21.75 -0.21
C THR A 231 8.43 21.82 -0.96
N VAL A 232 9.39 22.56 -0.42
CA VAL A 232 10.77 22.62 -0.93
C VAL A 232 11.64 21.75 -0.06
N TYR A 233 12.39 20.84 -0.69
CA TYR A 233 13.37 19.99 -0.05
C TYR A 233 14.79 20.44 -0.43
N PRO A 234 15.82 20.06 0.33
CA PRO A 234 17.20 20.35 -0.01
C PRO A 234 17.56 19.88 -1.43
N ALA A 235 18.23 20.73 -2.19
CA ALA A 235 18.70 20.40 -3.54
C ALA A 235 19.91 19.46 -3.53
N ILE A 236 20.51 19.25 -2.36
CA ILE A 236 21.66 18.37 -2.14
C ILE A 236 21.29 17.39 -1.05
N SER A 237 21.63 16.12 -1.25
CA SER A 237 21.60 15.09 -0.22
C SER A 237 23.00 14.81 0.32
N THR A 238 23.14 14.42 1.59
CA THR A 238 24.41 14.00 2.17
C THR A 238 25.04 12.79 1.47
N GLY A 239 24.27 12.06 0.66
CA GLY A 239 24.72 10.84 0.00
C GLY A 239 24.85 9.61 0.91
N ARG A 240 24.60 9.72 2.21
CA ARG A 240 24.73 8.60 3.17
C ARG A 240 23.88 7.39 2.80
N ARG A 241 22.62 7.62 2.40
CA ARG A 241 21.73 6.53 1.94
C ARG A 241 22.22 5.88 0.65
N LEU A 242 22.74 6.68 -0.28
CA LEU A 242 23.33 6.17 -1.52
C LEU A 242 24.59 5.34 -1.24
N ALA A 243 25.45 5.82 -0.36
CA ALA A 243 26.65 5.08 0.05
C ALA A 243 26.29 3.74 0.71
N LEU A 244 25.30 3.72 1.62
CA LEU A 244 24.77 2.49 2.22
C LEU A 244 24.16 1.56 1.15
N ALA A 245 23.36 2.09 0.24
CA ALA A 245 22.75 1.28 -0.83
C ALA A 245 23.81 0.65 -1.75
N ARG A 246 24.86 1.41 -2.12
CA ARG A 246 26.00 0.89 -2.89
C ARG A 246 26.74 -0.21 -2.14
N TRP A 247 26.93 -0.05 -0.83
CA TRP A 247 27.57 -1.10 -0.03
C TRP A 247 26.69 -2.34 0.08
N ILE A 248 25.38 -2.19 0.31
CA ILE A 248 24.43 -3.33 0.33
C ILE A 248 24.51 -4.12 -0.98
N ALA A 249 24.58 -3.43 -2.13
CA ALA A 249 24.64 -4.06 -3.45
C ALA A 249 26.08 -4.42 -3.90
N SER A 250 27.08 -4.19 -3.06
CA SER A 250 28.47 -4.50 -3.39
C SER A 250 28.71 -6.01 -3.36
N LYS A 251 29.52 -6.51 -4.31
CA LYS A 251 30.03 -7.88 -4.29
C LYS A 251 30.95 -8.18 -3.08
N GLU A 252 31.48 -7.14 -2.46
CA GLU A 252 32.32 -7.25 -1.27
C GLU A 252 31.51 -7.37 0.03
N ASN A 253 30.19 -7.14 -0.03
CA ASN A 253 29.32 -7.36 1.10
C ASN A 253 29.09 -8.86 1.30
N PRO A 254 29.56 -9.45 2.43
CA PRO A 254 29.51 -10.91 2.61
C PRO A 254 28.12 -11.44 2.90
N LEU A 255 27.15 -10.58 3.22
CA LEU A 255 25.86 -11.00 3.77
C LEU A 255 24.69 -10.82 2.79
N THR A 256 24.65 -9.74 2.04
CA THR A 256 23.44 -9.40 1.26
C THR A 256 23.00 -10.53 0.32
N ALA A 257 23.94 -11.09 -0.45
CA ALA A 257 23.62 -12.18 -1.38
C ALA A 257 23.22 -13.47 -0.64
N ARG A 258 23.90 -13.82 0.46
CA ARG A 258 23.57 -15.00 1.28
C ARG A 258 22.17 -14.87 1.89
N VAL A 259 21.85 -13.70 2.46
CA VAL A 259 20.52 -13.44 3.05
C VAL A 259 19.44 -13.52 1.99
N ALA A 260 19.63 -12.90 0.82
CA ALA A 260 18.68 -12.95 -0.28
C ALA A 260 18.42 -14.38 -0.77
N VAL A 261 19.49 -15.15 -0.97
CA VAL A 261 19.40 -16.56 -1.39
C VAL A 261 18.72 -17.41 -0.33
N ASN A 262 19.08 -17.24 0.94
CA ASN A 262 18.46 -17.99 2.04
C ASN A 262 16.93 -17.76 2.10
N GLN A 263 16.50 -16.52 1.89
CA GLN A 263 15.07 -16.19 1.82
C GLN A 263 14.38 -16.80 0.59
N ILE A 264 15.02 -16.75 -0.58
CA ILE A 264 14.50 -17.38 -1.80
C ILE A 264 14.39 -18.90 -1.58
N TRP A 265 15.40 -19.52 -0.99
CA TRP A 265 15.42 -20.94 -0.68
C TRP A 265 14.29 -21.34 0.26
N LEU A 266 14.12 -20.60 1.37
CA LEU A 266 13.02 -20.81 2.31
C LEU A 266 11.65 -20.81 1.61
N ARG A 267 11.44 -19.87 0.67
CA ARG A 267 10.18 -19.77 -0.07
C ARG A 267 9.93 -20.95 -1.00
N HIS A 268 10.96 -21.60 -1.45
CA HIS A 268 10.83 -22.80 -2.29
C HIS A 268 10.71 -24.07 -1.46
N PHE A 269 11.57 -24.28 -0.48
CA PHE A 269 11.68 -25.56 0.24
C PHE A 269 10.97 -25.59 1.60
N GLY A 270 10.50 -24.45 2.10
CA GLY A 270 9.83 -24.34 3.41
C GLY A 270 10.79 -24.30 4.61
N THR A 271 12.06 -24.69 4.41
CA THR A 271 13.15 -24.61 5.40
C THR A 271 14.29 -23.78 4.84
N PRO A 272 14.91 -22.89 5.64
CA PRO A 272 16.04 -22.09 5.17
C PRO A 272 17.33 -22.90 5.18
N LEU A 273 18.36 -22.45 4.45
CA LEU A 273 19.72 -23.01 4.54
C LEU A 273 20.42 -22.59 5.84
N VAL A 274 20.17 -21.37 6.30
CA VAL A 274 20.57 -20.85 7.62
C VAL A 274 19.33 -20.74 8.47
N ASP A 275 19.25 -21.51 9.54
CA ASP A 275 18.04 -21.66 10.37
C ASP A 275 17.56 -20.34 10.98
N ASN A 276 18.49 -19.53 11.47
CA ASN A 276 18.15 -18.22 12.01
C ASN A 276 18.11 -17.17 10.89
N MET A 277 16.92 -16.83 10.42
CA MET A 277 16.70 -15.84 9.38
C MET A 277 17.14 -14.41 9.76
N PHE A 278 17.29 -14.13 11.05
CA PHE A 278 17.61 -12.80 11.59
C PHE A 278 19.05 -12.65 12.01
N ASP A 279 19.81 -13.74 12.09
CA ASP A 279 21.19 -13.74 12.56
C ASP A 279 22.09 -14.56 11.64
N PHE A 280 22.92 -13.90 10.87
CA PHE A 280 23.98 -14.47 10.06
C PHE A 280 25.35 -14.23 10.70
N GLY A 281 25.36 -13.87 11.98
CA GLY A 281 26.56 -13.60 12.73
C GLY A 281 27.18 -14.85 13.36
N LEU A 282 28.17 -14.60 14.24
CA LEU A 282 28.97 -15.66 14.89
C LEU A 282 28.18 -16.56 15.86
N ARG A 283 26.94 -16.18 16.22
CA ARG A 283 26.06 -16.97 17.09
C ARG A 283 25.26 -18.02 16.34
N SER A 284 25.12 -17.87 15.03
CA SER A 284 24.43 -18.84 14.20
C SER A 284 25.32 -20.05 13.95
N PRO A 285 24.78 -21.27 14.05
CA PRO A 285 25.54 -22.46 13.69
C PRO A 285 25.90 -22.44 12.19
N ARG A 286 27.02 -23.09 11.84
CA ARG A 286 27.38 -23.23 10.44
C ARG A 286 26.30 -24.05 9.71
N PRO A 287 25.76 -23.57 8.59
CA PRO A 287 24.73 -24.30 7.85
C PRO A 287 25.29 -25.61 7.30
N ILE A 288 24.48 -26.66 7.24
CA ILE A 288 24.82 -27.96 6.69
C ILE A 288 25.27 -27.82 5.23
N HIS A 289 24.58 -26.99 4.46
CA HIS A 289 24.85 -26.72 3.04
C HIS A 289 25.53 -25.37 2.82
N ALA A 290 26.57 -25.04 3.58
CA ALA A 290 27.28 -23.77 3.48
C ALA A 290 27.83 -23.51 2.07
N GLU A 291 28.40 -24.52 1.42
CA GLU A 291 28.96 -24.39 0.07
C GLU A 291 27.87 -24.13 -0.98
N LEU A 292 26.70 -24.73 -0.84
CA LEU A 292 25.55 -24.46 -1.70
C LEU A 292 25.06 -23.02 -1.54
N LEU A 293 24.96 -22.54 -0.28
CA LEU A 293 24.59 -21.17 0.01
C LEU A 293 25.54 -20.18 -0.64
N ASP A 294 26.85 -20.42 -0.50
CA ASP A 294 27.90 -19.57 -1.06
C ASP A 294 27.89 -19.59 -2.59
N TRP A 295 27.75 -20.76 -3.19
CA TRP A 295 27.64 -20.88 -4.64
C TRP A 295 26.45 -20.14 -5.21
N LEU A 296 25.25 -20.30 -4.62
CA LEU A 296 24.05 -19.56 -5.04
C LEU A 296 24.18 -18.05 -4.82
N ALA A 297 24.87 -17.63 -3.76
CA ALA A 297 25.14 -16.21 -3.50
C ALA A 297 26.06 -15.61 -4.57
N VAL A 298 27.11 -16.33 -4.99
CA VAL A 298 27.99 -15.92 -6.09
C VAL A 298 27.22 -15.87 -7.41
N GLU A 299 26.40 -16.89 -7.71
CA GLU A 299 25.54 -16.91 -8.91
C GLU A 299 24.62 -15.68 -8.96
N LEU A 300 24.04 -15.28 -7.81
CA LEU A 300 23.21 -14.08 -7.74
C LEU A 300 24.00 -12.81 -8.09
N MET A 301 25.18 -12.63 -7.47
CA MET A 301 26.01 -11.45 -7.67
C MET A 301 26.58 -11.34 -9.09
N GLU A 302 27.07 -12.45 -9.65
CA GLU A 302 27.69 -12.46 -10.98
C GLU A 302 26.67 -12.28 -12.11
N ASN A 303 25.43 -12.70 -11.90
CA ASN A 303 24.36 -12.54 -12.85
C ASN A 303 23.52 -11.28 -12.60
N LYS A 304 24.18 -10.16 -12.25
CA LYS A 304 23.57 -8.83 -12.08
C LYS A 304 22.40 -8.80 -11.07
N TRP A 305 22.52 -9.55 -9.99
CA TRP A 305 21.51 -9.67 -8.94
C TRP A 305 20.13 -10.14 -9.46
N SER A 306 20.13 -10.99 -10.48
CA SER A 306 18.92 -11.54 -11.07
C SER A 306 18.28 -12.60 -10.18
N MET A 307 17.34 -12.22 -9.34
CA MET A 307 16.55 -13.16 -8.53
C MET A 307 15.82 -14.19 -9.41
N LYS A 308 15.34 -13.81 -10.60
CA LYS A 308 14.68 -14.72 -11.54
C LYS A 308 15.59 -15.86 -11.97
N ARG A 309 16.89 -15.61 -12.09
CA ARG A 309 17.87 -16.68 -12.39
C ARG A 309 17.96 -17.69 -11.26
N ILE A 310 18.03 -17.22 -10.01
CA ILE A 310 18.06 -18.11 -8.84
C ILE A 310 16.78 -18.93 -8.75
N HIS A 311 15.61 -18.31 -8.91
CA HIS A 311 14.34 -19.04 -8.97
C HIS A 311 14.37 -20.12 -10.07
N ARG A 312 14.86 -19.81 -11.27
CA ARG A 312 14.97 -20.78 -12.37
C ARG A 312 15.90 -21.94 -12.01
N LEU A 313 17.08 -21.66 -11.46
CA LEU A 313 18.03 -22.70 -11.05
C LEU A 313 17.40 -23.67 -10.04
N ILE A 314 16.71 -23.14 -9.04
CA ILE A 314 16.02 -23.96 -8.04
C ILE A 314 14.90 -24.78 -8.69
N LEU A 315 14.00 -24.17 -9.44
CA LEU A 315 12.82 -24.83 -10.00
C LEU A 315 13.16 -25.88 -11.06
N THR A 316 14.31 -25.76 -11.74
CA THR A 316 14.78 -26.75 -12.71
C THR A 316 15.67 -27.82 -12.11
N SER A 317 16.02 -27.72 -10.81
CA SER A 317 16.87 -28.70 -10.13
C SER A 317 16.17 -30.06 -9.96
N ARG A 318 16.94 -31.11 -9.84
CA ARG A 318 16.41 -32.45 -9.49
C ARG A 318 15.78 -32.43 -8.10
N THR A 319 16.38 -31.73 -7.14
CA THR A 319 15.92 -31.62 -5.76
C THR A 319 14.49 -31.02 -5.68
N TRP A 320 14.21 -29.97 -6.47
CA TRP A 320 12.87 -29.39 -6.53
C TRP A 320 11.80 -30.35 -7.09
N ARG A 321 12.19 -31.22 -8.00
CA ARG A 321 11.30 -32.17 -8.69
C ARG A 321 11.15 -33.51 -7.97
N LEU A 322 11.73 -33.67 -6.79
CA LEU A 322 11.51 -34.87 -5.97
C LEU A 322 10.05 -34.94 -5.50
N ALA A 323 9.55 -36.16 -5.38
CA ALA A 323 8.24 -36.38 -4.77
C ALA A 323 8.25 -35.93 -3.30
N SER A 324 7.13 -35.39 -2.81
CA SER A 324 6.99 -35.00 -1.40
C SER A 324 6.60 -36.17 -0.50
N SER A 325 6.10 -37.27 -1.07
CA SER A 325 5.77 -38.50 -0.33
C SER A 325 7.02 -39.35 -0.09
N SER A 326 7.04 -40.06 1.03
CA SER A 326 8.10 -41.04 1.35
C SER A 326 8.01 -42.38 0.57
N GLY A 327 7.05 -42.47 -0.37
CA GLY A 327 6.72 -43.75 -1.06
C GLY A 327 5.61 -44.52 -0.35
N ALA A 328 4.96 -45.42 -1.09
CA ALA A 328 3.95 -46.32 -0.53
C ALA A 328 4.63 -47.45 0.22
N GLY A 329 4.80 -47.29 1.52
CA GLY A 329 5.41 -48.29 2.41
C GLY A 329 6.05 -47.60 3.61
N ALA A 330 5.71 -48.01 4.79
CA ALA A 330 5.97 -47.32 6.05
C ALA A 330 7.45 -47.13 6.44
N GLU A 331 8.43 -47.66 5.69
CA GLU A 331 9.83 -47.68 6.14
C GLU A 331 10.82 -47.39 5.00
N SER A 332 10.83 -46.15 4.52
CA SER A 332 11.99 -45.70 3.74
C SER A 332 13.20 -45.66 4.66
N PRO A 333 14.33 -46.30 4.30
CA PRO A 333 15.60 -46.20 5.06
C PRO A 333 16.01 -44.74 5.31
N ASN A 334 15.69 -43.85 4.37
CA ASN A 334 15.97 -42.43 4.48
C ASN A 334 15.20 -41.77 5.62
N LEU A 335 13.98 -42.23 5.94
CA LEU A 335 13.20 -41.68 7.05
C LEU A 335 13.84 -41.96 8.41
N ALA A 336 14.54 -43.13 8.54
CA ALA A 336 15.28 -43.46 9.74
C ALA A 336 16.59 -42.67 9.87
N LEU A 337 17.24 -42.37 8.73
CA LEU A 337 18.52 -41.66 8.69
C LEU A 337 18.39 -40.13 8.74
N ASP A 338 17.39 -39.58 8.07
CA ASP A 338 17.18 -38.14 7.94
C ASP A 338 15.67 -37.84 7.94
N ARG A 339 15.06 -37.94 9.12
CA ARG A 339 13.63 -37.72 9.33
C ARG A 339 13.20 -36.29 8.97
N ASP A 340 14.04 -35.33 9.32
CA ASP A 340 13.77 -33.91 9.15
C ASP A 340 14.10 -33.39 7.75
N ASN A 341 14.58 -34.31 6.86
CA ASN A 341 14.90 -34.00 5.47
C ASN A 341 15.99 -32.93 5.30
N HIS A 342 16.99 -32.91 6.16
CA HIS A 342 18.10 -31.97 6.08
C HIS A 342 18.90 -32.09 4.78
N TYR A 343 18.98 -33.28 4.24
CA TYR A 343 19.72 -33.60 2.99
C TYR A 343 18.83 -33.63 1.74
N TYR A 344 17.58 -33.18 1.84
CA TYR A 344 16.64 -33.07 0.72
C TYR A 344 16.47 -34.33 -0.10
N TRP A 345 16.34 -35.51 0.55
CA TRP A 345 16.07 -36.77 -0.13
C TRP A 345 14.64 -36.88 -0.69
N ARG A 346 13.75 -36.02 -0.27
CA ARG A 346 12.39 -35.79 -0.80
C ARG A 346 12.10 -34.30 -0.85
N MET A 347 11.01 -33.89 -1.55
CA MET A 347 10.53 -32.54 -1.45
C MET A 347 9.78 -32.31 -0.13
N ASN A 348 9.89 -31.13 0.47
CA ASN A 348 9.14 -30.78 1.65
C ASN A 348 7.70 -30.40 1.28
N THR A 349 6.72 -30.93 1.99
CA THR A 349 5.36 -30.40 1.97
C THR A 349 5.34 -29.12 2.80
N ARG A 350 4.85 -28.03 2.22
CA ARG A 350 4.75 -26.76 2.93
C ARG A 350 3.36 -26.15 2.80
N ARG A 351 2.96 -25.43 3.83
CA ARG A 351 1.72 -24.65 3.79
C ARG A 351 1.90 -23.41 2.94
N LEU A 352 0.88 -23.07 2.15
CA LEU A 352 0.86 -21.82 1.39
C LEU A 352 0.67 -20.64 2.32
N GLU A 353 1.28 -19.52 1.95
CA GLU A 353 1.13 -18.25 2.67
C GLU A 353 -0.29 -17.70 2.52
N ALA A 354 -0.75 -16.96 3.51
CA ALA A 354 -2.08 -16.36 3.54
C ALA A 354 -2.47 -15.63 2.26
N GLU A 355 -1.54 -14.82 1.75
CA GLU A 355 -1.72 -14.04 0.53
C GLU A 355 -1.86 -14.95 -0.70
N VAL A 356 -1.13 -16.06 -0.73
CA VAL A 356 -1.21 -17.05 -1.82
C VAL A 356 -2.54 -17.80 -1.76
N VAL A 357 -3.03 -18.15 -0.56
CA VAL A 357 -4.34 -18.81 -0.40
C VAL A 357 -5.46 -17.90 -0.91
N ARG A 358 -5.49 -16.64 -0.48
CA ARG A 358 -6.49 -15.68 -0.96
C ARG A 358 -6.40 -15.43 -2.47
N ASP A 359 -5.21 -15.12 -2.97
CA ASP A 359 -5.00 -14.86 -4.39
C ASP A 359 -5.25 -16.14 -5.22
N GLY A 360 -5.00 -17.31 -4.65
CA GLY A 360 -5.31 -18.62 -5.23
C GLY A 360 -6.81 -18.81 -5.49
N VAL A 361 -7.68 -18.44 -4.52
CA VAL A 361 -9.15 -18.48 -4.73
C VAL A 361 -9.54 -17.63 -5.93
N LEU A 362 -8.98 -16.42 -6.06
CA LEU A 362 -9.26 -15.53 -7.20
C LEU A 362 -8.67 -16.06 -8.51
N ALA A 363 -7.48 -16.64 -8.46
CA ALA A 363 -6.78 -17.15 -9.64
C ALA A 363 -7.49 -18.36 -10.25
N VAL A 364 -7.82 -19.38 -9.44
CA VAL A 364 -8.48 -20.60 -9.94
C VAL A 364 -9.88 -20.33 -10.49
N THR A 365 -10.51 -19.24 -10.07
CA THR A 365 -11.81 -18.80 -10.56
C THR A 365 -11.73 -17.79 -11.71
N GLY A 366 -10.51 -17.48 -12.20
CA GLY A 366 -10.29 -16.54 -13.29
C GLY A 366 -10.63 -15.08 -12.93
N GLN A 367 -10.62 -14.73 -11.65
CA GLN A 367 -11.04 -13.40 -11.18
C GLN A 367 -9.88 -12.56 -10.64
N LEU A 368 -8.67 -13.09 -10.57
CA LEU A 368 -7.51 -12.35 -10.09
C LEU A 368 -7.14 -11.22 -11.05
N ASP A 369 -7.15 -10.00 -10.54
CA ASP A 369 -6.62 -8.81 -11.22
C ASP A 369 -5.11 -8.71 -10.95
N SER A 370 -4.31 -9.01 -11.99
CA SER A 370 -2.86 -8.96 -11.95
C SER A 370 -2.26 -7.61 -12.34
N SER A 371 -3.07 -6.56 -12.51
CA SER A 371 -2.58 -5.21 -12.82
C SER A 371 -1.56 -4.73 -11.79
N GLN A 372 -0.51 -4.03 -12.26
CA GLN A 372 0.59 -3.58 -11.44
C GLN A 372 0.47 -2.10 -11.12
N GLY A 373 0.98 -1.70 -9.94
CA GLY A 373 1.01 -0.32 -9.48
C GLY A 373 -0.34 0.18 -8.92
N GLY A 374 -0.44 1.48 -8.68
CA GLY A 374 -1.61 2.12 -8.08
C GLY A 374 -1.54 2.23 -6.55
N PRO A 375 -2.55 2.88 -5.94
CA PRO A 375 -2.59 3.09 -4.49
C PRO A 375 -2.86 1.79 -3.73
N ASP A 376 -2.53 1.80 -2.45
CA ASP A 376 -2.93 0.77 -1.50
C ASP A 376 -4.47 0.69 -1.36
N ILE A 377 -4.96 -0.50 -1.09
CA ILE A 377 -6.37 -0.81 -0.93
C ILE A 377 -6.65 -0.96 0.57
N ALA A 378 -7.75 -0.41 1.05
CA ALA A 378 -8.13 -0.57 2.44
C ALA A 378 -8.29 -2.06 2.80
N TYR A 379 -7.75 -2.47 3.95
CA TYR A 379 -7.82 -3.86 4.41
C TYR A 379 -9.27 -4.39 4.54
N ALA A 380 -10.20 -3.49 4.85
CA ALA A 380 -11.63 -3.82 4.95
C ALA A 380 -12.25 -4.21 3.59
N ASP A 381 -11.68 -3.72 2.48
CA ASP A 381 -12.17 -4.02 1.13
C ASP A 381 -11.59 -5.35 0.58
N GLY A 382 -10.83 -6.07 1.40
CA GLY A 382 -10.14 -7.29 1.01
C GLY A 382 -11.06 -8.42 0.52
N GLU A 383 -12.29 -8.51 1.01
CA GLU A 383 -13.29 -9.49 0.56
C GLU A 383 -13.94 -9.12 -0.80
N GLU A 384 -13.89 -7.85 -1.18
CA GLU A 384 -14.54 -7.33 -2.40
C GLU A 384 -13.56 -7.12 -3.55
N THR A 385 -12.33 -6.72 -3.24
CA THR A 385 -11.33 -6.45 -4.27
C THR A 385 -10.81 -7.72 -4.93
N ARG A 386 -10.58 -7.67 -6.24
CA ARG A 386 -9.98 -8.76 -7.02
C ARG A 386 -8.48 -8.62 -7.19
N ARG A 387 -7.90 -7.51 -6.73
CA ARG A 387 -6.47 -7.27 -6.83
C ARG A 387 -5.68 -8.21 -5.90
N ARG A 388 -4.42 -8.42 -6.26
CA ARG A 388 -3.49 -9.23 -5.45
C ARG A 388 -3.40 -8.71 -4.02
N SER A 389 -3.27 -9.62 -3.07
CA SER A 389 -3.16 -9.33 -1.64
C SER A 389 -2.01 -8.38 -1.29
N VAL A 390 -0.95 -8.32 -2.12
CA VAL A 390 0.19 -7.41 -1.95
C VAL A 390 -0.21 -5.93 -1.98
N TYR A 391 -1.37 -5.59 -2.53
CA TYR A 391 -1.89 -4.21 -2.57
C TYR A 391 -2.78 -3.85 -1.39
N LEU A 392 -3.12 -4.79 -0.50
CA LEU A 392 -3.89 -4.51 0.69
C LEU A 392 -3.04 -3.77 1.73
N GLN A 393 -3.65 -2.81 2.41
CA GLN A 393 -3.04 -2.18 3.58
C GLN A 393 -2.69 -3.24 4.61
N HIS A 394 -1.45 -3.21 5.08
CA HIS A 394 -0.94 -4.13 6.06
C HIS A 394 -0.18 -3.35 7.14
N ALA A 395 -0.79 -3.14 8.28
CA ALA A 395 -0.24 -2.49 9.44
C ALA A 395 -0.78 -3.18 10.70
N TYR A 396 -0.17 -2.93 11.86
CA TYR A 396 -0.52 -3.60 13.11
C TYR A 396 -2.03 -3.58 13.40
N GLU A 397 -2.68 -2.47 13.14
CA GLU A 397 -4.12 -2.25 13.39
C GLU A 397 -4.98 -2.37 12.12
N LYS A 398 -4.37 -2.67 10.97
CA LYS A 398 -5.03 -2.68 9.66
C LYS A 398 -4.68 -3.96 8.93
N GLN A 399 -5.33 -5.05 9.31
CA GLN A 399 -5.11 -6.37 8.72
C GLN A 399 -6.43 -6.98 8.29
N MET A 400 -6.45 -7.62 7.13
CA MET A 400 -7.59 -8.38 6.67
C MET A 400 -7.74 -9.66 7.50
N THR A 401 -8.91 -9.89 8.08
CA THR A 401 -9.18 -11.03 8.99
C THR A 401 -8.83 -12.38 8.38
N MET A 402 -9.17 -12.63 7.12
CA MET A 402 -8.83 -13.88 6.44
C MET A 402 -7.32 -14.10 6.37
N LEU A 403 -6.54 -13.05 6.06
CA LEU A 403 -5.09 -13.18 5.99
C LEU A 403 -4.49 -13.46 7.38
N VAL A 404 -5.01 -12.82 8.43
CA VAL A 404 -4.57 -13.08 9.82
C VAL A 404 -4.84 -14.52 10.22
N LEU A 405 -6.01 -15.07 9.90
CA LEU A 405 -6.36 -16.46 10.19
C LEU A 405 -5.44 -17.47 9.48
N PHE A 406 -4.87 -17.10 8.33
CA PHE A 406 -3.92 -17.93 7.58
C PHE A 406 -2.45 -17.55 7.83
N ASP A 407 -2.15 -16.98 8.99
CA ASP A 407 -0.79 -16.64 9.42
C ASP A 407 -0.10 -15.62 8.49
N ALA A 408 -0.79 -14.49 8.22
CA ALA A 408 -0.20 -13.39 7.49
C ALA A 408 1.12 -12.92 8.12
N ALA A 409 1.99 -12.29 7.33
CA ALA A 409 3.22 -11.73 7.84
C ALA A 409 2.95 -10.77 9.01
N SER A 410 3.82 -10.80 10.03
CA SER A 410 3.86 -9.72 11.00
C SER A 410 4.25 -8.41 10.30
N PRO A 411 3.56 -7.28 10.53
CA PRO A 411 3.97 -5.99 9.99
C PRO A 411 5.38 -5.57 10.38
N ASN A 412 5.89 -6.06 11.51
CA ASN A 412 7.20 -5.75 12.04
C ASN A 412 8.28 -6.78 11.69
N GLU A 413 7.89 -8.05 11.49
CA GLU A 413 8.80 -9.19 11.29
C GLU A 413 8.38 -9.99 10.05
N CYS A 414 8.46 -9.37 8.87
CA CYS A 414 7.98 -9.98 7.62
C CYS A 414 8.80 -11.18 7.12
N TYR A 415 10.00 -11.40 7.64
CA TYR A 415 10.90 -12.46 7.16
C TYR A 415 10.51 -13.85 7.62
N ARG A 416 10.04 -13.97 8.86
CA ARG A 416 9.59 -15.23 9.44
C ARG A 416 8.08 -15.31 9.41
N ARG A 417 7.54 -16.40 8.91
CA ARG A 417 6.12 -16.74 8.98
C ARG A 417 5.91 -17.77 10.08
N SER A 418 4.89 -17.58 10.89
CA SER A 418 4.31 -18.66 11.67
C SER A 418 3.50 -19.56 10.75
N THR A 419 3.34 -20.81 11.14
CA THR A 419 2.44 -21.76 10.48
C THR A 419 1.57 -22.39 11.54
N SER A 420 0.28 -22.17 11.47
CA SER A 420 -0.70 -22.80 12.36
C SER A 420 -1.64 -23.70 11.54
N VAL A 421 -2.19 -24.70 12.19
CA VAL A 421 -3.28 -25.52 11.64
C VAL A 421 -4.42 -25.46 12.63
N VAL A 422 -5.39 -24.59 12.37
CA VAL A 422 -6.51 -24.36 13.25
C VAL A 422 -7.84 -24.53 12.49
N PRO A 423 -8.89 -25.07 13.14
CA PRO A 423 -10.21 -25.27 12.50
C PRO A 423 -10.80 -23.99 11.92
N GLN A 424 -10.45 -22.83 12.47
CA GLN A 424 -10.91 -21.52 12.02
C GLN A 424 -10.49 -21.20 10.58
N GLN A 425 -9.39 -21.76 10.10
CA GLN A 425 -8.95 -21.58 8.70
C GLN A 425 -9.91 -22.26 7.71
N ALA A 426 -10.33 -23.49 8.02
CA ALA A 426 -11.34 -24.19 7.22
C ALA A 426 -12.69 -23.45 7.25
N LEU A 427 -13.11 -22.99 8.44
CA LEU A 427 -14.33 -22.21 8.58
C LEU A 427 -14.25 -20.87 7.84
N ALA A 428 -13.09 -20.22 7.81
CA ALA A 428 -12.90 -19.00 7.08
C ALA A 428 -13.09 -19.21 5.56
N LEU A 429 -12.52 -20.26 4.97
CA LEU A 429 -12.73 -20.57 3.55
C LEU A 429 -14.20 -20.92 3.24
N LEU A 430 -14.86 -21.67 4.10
CA LEU A 430 -16.28 -22.04 3.90
C LEU A 430 -17.25 -20.87 4.03
N ASN A 431 -16.96 -19.92 4.94
CA ASN A 431 -17.88 -18.85 5.29
C ASN A 431 -17.54 -17.50 4.63
N SER A 432 -16.33 -17.34 4.06
CA SER A 432 -15.96 -16.08 3.38
C SER A 432 -16.92 -15.79 2.23
N PRO A 433 -17.53 -14.60 2.20
CA PRO A 433 -18.34 -14.14 1.06
C PRO A 433 -17.58 -14.20 -0.26
N MET A 434 -16.29 -13.88 -0.26
CA MET A 434 -15.41 -13.97 -1.43
C MET A 434 -15.34 -15.42 -1.94
N THR A 435 -14.97 -16.37 -1.07
CA THR A 435 -14.82 -17.78 -1.46
C THR A 435 -16.14 -18.36 -1.99
N ARG A 436 -17.26 -18.10 -1.33
CA ARG A 436 -18.60 -18.55 -1.77
C ARG A 436 -19.00 -17.98 -3.11
N ARG A 437 -18.81 -16.69 -3.34
CA ARG A 437 -19.11 -16.00 -4.61
C ARG A 437 -18.28 -16.55 -5.76
N HIS A 438 -17.01 -16.79 -5.52
CA HIS A 438 -16.10 -17.25 -6.57
C HIS A 438 -16.23 -18.75 -6.84
N SER A 439 -16.50 -19.59 -5.83
CA SER A 439 -16.79 -21.01 -6.03
C SER A 439 -18.06 -21.23 -6.86
N SER A 440 -19.11 -20.45 -6.60
CA SER A 440 -20.34 -20.46 -7.40
C SER A 440 -20.06 -20.16 -8.89
N ARG A 441 -19.29 -19.09 -9.16
CA ARG A 441 -18.89 -18.75 -10.53
C ARG A 441 -18.10 -19.85 -11.21
N LEU A 442 -17.13 -20.43 -10.51
CA LEU A 442 -16.32 -21.52 -11.05
C LEU A 442 -17.18 -22.72 -11.39
N ALA A 443 -18.07 -23.13 -10.48
CA ALA A 443 -18.99 -24.25 -10.70
C ALA A 443 -19.87 -24.04 -11.95
N GLN A 444 -20.44 -22.85 -12.09
CA GLN A 444 -21.25 -22.49 -13.26
C GLN A 444 -20.43 -22.51 -14.56
N THR A 445 -19.20 -21.98 -14.54
CA THR A 445 -18.32 -21.94 -15.69
C THR A 445 -17.94 -23.35 -16.12
N LEU A 446 -17.44 -24.18 -15.22
CA LEU A 446 -17.02 -25.55 -15.52
C LEU A 446 -18.18 -26.40 -16.01
N TRP A 447 -19.36 -26.24 -15.45
CA TRP A 447 -20.56 -26.93 -15.91
C TRP A 447 -20.97 -26.52 -17.31
N ARG A 448 -20.93 -25.21 -17.60
CA ARG A 448 -21.31 -24.66 -18.92
C ARG A 448 -20.34 -25.03 -20.03
N THR A 449 -19.04 -25.08 -19.73
CA THR A 449 -17.98 -25.38 -20.71
C THR A 449 -17.77 -26.87 -20.93
N SER A 450 -18.35 -27.74 -20.10
CA SER A 450 -18.28 -29.20 -20.31
C SER A 450 -18.94 -29.61 -21.63
N GLN A 451 -18.20 -30.35 -22.44
CA GLN A 451 -18.66 -30.92 -23.73
C GLN A 451 -19.08 -32.38 -23.60
N ALA A 452 -19.02 -32.96 -22.40
CA ALA A 452 -19.40 -34.34 -22.17
C ALA A 452 -20.91 -34.56 -22.35
N GLY A 453 -21.26 -35.75 -22.80
CA GLY A 453 -22.67 -36.18 -22.96
C GLY A 453 -23.41 -36.22 -21.60
N PRO A 454 -24.72 -36.26 -21.58
CA PRO A 454 -25.52 -36.16 -20.35
C PRO A 454 -25.11 -37.13 -19.24
N ASN A 455 -24.75 -38.37 -19.60
CA ASN A 455 -24.39 -39.43 -18.65
C ASN A 455 -22.94 -39.25 -18.07
N GLU A 456 -22.06 -38.52 -18.74
CA GLU A 456 -20.68 -38.33 -18.34
C GLU A 456 -20.41 -36.92 -17.79
N ARG A 457 -21.33 -36.00 -17.97
CA ARG A 457 -21.17 -34.59 -17.65
C ARG A 457 -20.85 -34.33 -16.17
N GLU A 458 -21.44 -35.10 -15.27
CA GLU A 458 -21.17 -34.97 -13.84
C GLU A 458 -19.76 -35.48 -13.47
N VAL A 459 -19.31 -36.58 -14.11
CA VAL A 459 -17.95 -37.11 -13.94
C VAL A 459 -16.93 -36.09 -14.45
N GLU A 460 -17.16 -35.55 -15.65
CA GLU A 460 -16.30 -34.54 -16.24
C GLU A 460 -16.26 -33.26 -15.40
N PHE A 461 -17.40 -32.83 -14.84
CA PHE A 461 -17.45 -31.70 -13.93
C PHE A 461 -16.57 -31.92 -12.70
N VAL A 462 -16.69 -33.08 -12.02
CA VAL A 462 -15.84 -33.40 -10.86
C VAL A 462 -14.36 -33.37 -11.22
N ARG A 463 -13.97 -34.02 -12.33
CA ARG A 463 -12.59 -34.01 -12.82
C ARG A 463 -12.09 -32.59 -13.10
N SER A 464 -12.90 -31.76 -13.73
CA SER A 464 -12.58 -30.37 -14.03
C SER A 464 -12.41 -29.52 -12.77
N VAL A 465 -13.22 -29.75 -11.73
CA VAL A 465 -13.08 -29.09 -10.43
C VAL A 465 -11.75 -29.46 -9.76
N PHE A 466 -11.39 -30.75 -9.74
CA PHE A 466 -10.09 -31.20 -9.19
C PHE A 466 -8.92 -30.60 -9.99
N GLN A 467 -9.00 -30.65 -11.31
CA GLN A 467 -7.93 -30.09 -12.14
C GLN A 467 -7.78 -28.59 -11.95
N ALA A 468 -8.88 -27.83 -11.88
CA ALA A 468 -8.86 -26.39 -11.73
C ALA A 468 -8.35 -25.95 -10.35
N ILE A 469 -8.79 -26.62 -9.28
CA ILE A 469 -8.52 -26.20 -7.89
C ILE A 469 -7.25 -26.86 -7.34
N LEU A 470 -7.08 -28.17 -7.55
CA LEU A 470 -6.01 -28.95 -6.95
C LEU A 470 -4.87 -29.29 -7.93
N SER A 471 -5.02 -28.89 -9.21
CA SER A 471 -4.04 -29.13 -10.28
C SER A 471 -3.66 -30.63 -10.45
N ARG A 472 -4.56 -31.52 -10.11
CA ARG A 472 -4.40 -32.97 -10.25
C ARG A 472 -5.71 -33.65 -10.61
N PRO A 473 -5.66 -34.85 -11.19
CA PRO A 473 -6.87 -35.66 -11.36
C PRO A 473 -7.43 -36.15 -10.01
N SER A 474 -8.73 -36.37 -9.96
CA SER A 474 -9.35 -37.09 -8.83
C SER A 474 -9.02 -38.58 -8.88
N SER A 475 -8.84 -39.21 -7.71
CA SER A 475 -8.79 -40.67 -7.62
C SER A 475 -10.16 -41.30 -7.89
N LYS A 476 -10.22 -42.61 -8.02
CA LYS A 476 -11.49 -43.32 -8.19
C LYS A 476 -12.38 -43.18 -6.95
N GLU A 477 -11.79 -43.22 -5.78
CA GLU A 477 -12.45 -43.09 -4.48
C GLU A 477 -12.98 -41.66 -4.27
N GLU A 478 -12.16 -40.66 -4.59
CA GLU A 478 -12.57 -39.24 -4.54
C GLU A 478 -13.72 -38.97 -5.49
N LEU A 479 -13.65 -39.46 -6.72
CA LEU A 479 -14.73 -39.34 -7.70
C LEU A 479 -16.05 -39.96 -7.19
N ALA A 480 -15.98 -41.16 -6.62
CA ALA A 480 -17.16 -41.83 -6.06
C ALA A 480 -17.74 -41.05 -4.86
N ALA A 481 -16.88 -40.52 -3.98
CA ALA A 481 -17.29 -39.71 -2.85
C ALA A 481 -17.98 -38.40 -3.29
N CYS A 482 -17.43 -37.71 -4.31
CA CYS A 482 -18.01 -36.49 -4.87
C CYS A 482 -19.36 -36.74 -5.51
N ARG A 483 -19.54 -37.81 -6.23
CA ARG A 483 -20.85 -38.19 -6.80
C ARG A 483 -21.89 -38.46 -5.72
N SER A 484 -21.51 -39.26 -4.73
CA SER A 484 -22.38 -39.51 -3.55
C SER A 484 -22.74 -38.21 -2.82
N PHE A 485 -21.80 -37.27 -2.69
CA PHE A 485 -22.06 -35.95 -2.12
C PHE A 485 -23.08 -35.17 -2.97
N LEU A 486 -22.90 -35.10 -4.29
CA LEU A 486 -23.82 -34.41 -5.20
C LEU A 486 -25.23 -34.99 -5.07
N ASP A 487 -25.40 -36.31 -5.09
CA ASP A 487 -26.71 -36.96 -4.98
C ASP A 487 -27.39 -36.66 -3.63
N ARG A 488 -26.64 -36.68 -2.54
CA ARG A 488 -27.18 -36.32 -1.23
C ARG A 488 -27.59 -34.85 -1.15
N GLN A 489 -26.76 -33.95 -1.69
CA GLN A 489 -27.06 -32.51 -1.72
C GLN A 489 -28.31 -32.20 -2.56
N LYS A 490 -28.44 -32.81 -3.76
CA LYS A 490 -29.63 -32.67 -4.59
C LYS A 490 -30.90 -33.06 -3.87
N LYS A 491 -30.89 -34.23 -3.16
CA LYS A 491 -32.02 -34.72 -2.36
C LYS A 491 -32.36 -33.78 -1.20
N LEU A 492 -31.37 -33.28 -0.49
CA LEU A 492 -31.57 -32.35 0.64
C LEU A 492 -32.16 -31.02 0.17
N LEU A 493 -31.53 -30.42 -0.85
CA LEU A 493 -31.95 -29.12 -1.43
C LEU A 493 -33.32 -29.20 -2.12
N GLY A 494 -33.70 -30.37 -2.63
CA GLY A 494 -35.03 -30.61 -3.19
C GLY A 494 -36.13 -30.63 -2.13
N LYS A 495 -35.81 -31.07 -0.88
CA LYS A 495 -36.74 -31.09 0.25
C LYS A 495 -36.97 -29.72 0.91
N THR A 496 -35.93 -28.85 0.93
CA THR A 496 -35.98 -27.52 1.59
C THR A 496 -36.76 -26.46 0.80
N LYS A 497 -37.27 -26.77 -0.38
CA LYS A 497 -38.11 -25.82 -1.16
C LYS A 497 -39.47 -25.51 -0.51
N ALA A 498 -39.84 -26.17 0.59
CA ALA A 498 -41.15 -26.01 1.22
C ALA A 498 -41.20 -24.99 2.37
N ASP A 499 -40.05 -24.54 2.95
CA ASP A 499 -40.07 -23.85 4.25
C ASP A 499 -39.37 -22.49 4.33
N ASP A 500 -38.73 -22.03 3.26
CA ASP A 500 -38.02 -20.73 3.33
C ASP A 500 -38.90 -19.58 2.84
N GLY A 501 -39.47 -18.86 3.80
CA GLY A 501 -39.88 -17.44 3.67
C GLY A 501 -38.69 -16.57 3.39
N GLY A 502 -38.00 -16.83 2.27
CA GLY A 502 -36.75 -16.23 1.90
C GLY A 502 -36.87 -14.74 1.60
N SER A 503 -35.92 -13.99 2.08
CA SER A 503 -35.58 -12.62 1.75
C SER A 503 -35.83 -12.35 0.26
N LYS A 504 -36.71 -11.40 -0.04
CA LYS A 504 -37.05 -10.94 -1.40
C LYS A 504 -35.78 -10.48 -2.14
N GLY A 505 -35.31 -11.30 -3.08
CA GLY A 505 -34.23 -10.89 -4.00
C GLY A 505 -33.29 -11.97 -4.50
N GLU A 506 -33.20 -13.16 -3.90
CA GLU A 506 -32.37 -14.24 -4.44
C GLU A 506 -33.16 -15.11 -5.42
N VAL A 507 -32.68 -15.17 -6.66
CA VAL A 507 -33.19 -16.11 -7.69
C VAL A 507 -33.00 -17.53 -7.15
N SER A 508 -34.09 -18.27 -6.90
CA SER A 508 -34.06 -19.66 -6.45
C SER A 508 -33.33 -20.51 -7.48
N MET A 509 -32.07 -20.85 -7.20
CA MET A 509 -31.26 -21.72 -8.06
C MET A 509 -31.77 -23.16 -7.99
N ALA A 510 -31.72 -23.88 -9.13
CA ALA A 510 -32.05 -25.29 -9.19
C ALA A 510 -31.17 -26.10 -8.21
N PRO A 511 -31.73 -27.09 -7.47
CA PRO A 511 -31.02 -27.93 -6.50
C PRO A 511 -29.70 -28.51 -7.03
N ASP A 512 -29.68 -28.91 -8.28
CA ASP A 512 -28.47 -29.43 -8.96
C ASP A 512 -27.38 -28.41 -9.10
N ALA A 513 -27.71 -27.16 -9.44
CA ALA A 513 -26.73 -26.08 -9.54
C ALA A 513 -26.11 -25.77 -8.18
N ARG A 514 -26.93 -25.67 -7.14
CA ARG A 514 -26.49 -25.43 -5.78
C ARG A 514 -25.63 -26.57 -5.22
N ALA A 515 -25.97 -27.83 -5.54
CA ALA A 515 -25.15 -28.98 -5.18
C ALA A 515 -23.74 -28.91 -5.78
N ARG A 516 -23.63 -28.50 -7.05
CA ARG A 516 -22.33 -28.29 -7.72
C ARG A 516 -21.53 -27.15 -7.08
N GLU A 517 -22.16 -26.06 -6.72
CA GLU A 517 -21.51 -24.94 -6.01
C GLU A 517 -20.97 -25.37 -4.64
N ASN A 518 -21.77 -26.12 -3.88
CA ASN A 518 -21.36 -26.66 -2.58
C ASN A 518 -20.19 -27.64 -2.71
N LEU A 519 -20.17 -28.49 -3.75
CA LEU A 519 -19.02 -29.36 -4.02
C LEU A 519 -17.76 -28.53 -4.35
N THR A 520 -17.88 -27.53 -5.21
CA THR A 520 -16.75 -26.69 -5.58
C THR A 520 -16.18 -25.95 -4.37
N LEU A 521 -17.05 -25.45 -3.48
CA LEU A 521 -16.65 -24.84 -2.21
C LEU A 521 -15.96 -25.84 -1.27
N ALA A 522 -16.45 -27.08 -1.21
CA ALA A 522 -15.84 -28.14 -0.41
C ALA A 522 -14.42 -28.48 -0.92
N ILE A 523 -14.23 -28.54 -2.24
CA ILE A 523 -12.91 -28.80 -2.84
C ILE A 523 -11.95 -27.62 -2.66
N LEU A 524 -12.42 -26.37 -2.66
CA LEU A 524 -11.59 -25.20 -2.27
C LEU A 524 -11.14 -25.27 -0.81
N ASN A 525 -11.84 -26.03 0.04
CA ASN A 525 -11.46 -26.27 1.42
C ASN A 525 -10.64 -27.56 1.63
N HIS A 526 -10.23 -28.22 0.55
CA HIS A 526 -9.36 -29.40 0.60
C HIS A 526 -7.96 -29.02 1.04
N ASN A 527 -7.30 -29.87 1.84
CA ASN A 527 -5.93 -29.61 2.29
C ASN A 527 -4.93 -29.36 1.14
N ASP A 528 -5.08 -30.04 0.01
CA ASP A 528 -4.21 -29.85 -1.15
C ASP A 528 -4.29 -28.43 -1.73
N PHE A 529 -5.38 -27.70 -1.51
CA PHE A 529 -5.52 -26.31 -1.94
C PHE A 529 -4.65 -25.34 -1.11
N VAL A 530 -4.40 -25.67 0.16
CA VAL A 530 -3.59 -24.82 1.07
C VAL A 530 -2.16 -25.35 1.27
N LEU A 531 -1.79 -26.41 0.56
CA LEU A 531 -0.47 -27.04 0.63
C LEU A 531 0.22 -27.03 -0.73
N ALA A 532 1.52 -26.73 -0.76
CA ALA A 532 2.41 -27.03 -1.87
C ALA A 532 3.08 -28.39 -1.60
N ARG A 533 2.91 -29.32 -2.51
CA ARG A 533 3.47 -30.67 -2.47
C ARG A 533 4.51 -30.86 -3.55
#